data_12b29ca91cea59ffff8e0aa020265f6e
#
_entry.id   12b29ca91cea59ffff8e0aa020265f6e
#
_cell.length_a   1.000
_cell.length_b   1.000
_cell.length_c   1.000
_cell.angle_alpha   90.00
_cell.angle_beta   90.00
_cell.angle_gamma   90.00
#
_symmetry.space_group_name_H-M   'P 1'
#
loop_
_entity.id
_entity.type
_entity.pdbx_description
1 polymer ?
#
loop_
_entity_poly.entity_id
_entity_poly.type
_entity_poly.pdbx_seq_one_letter_code
_entity_poly.pdbx_strand_id
1 'polypeptide(L)'
;SGKLVVQGKGTGEFVEFVLEPEILKQAKVGYETLLNPDLLLPRIGVDESGKGDFFGPLCIAGVYVNESVIKIWAQAGIRDSKNISSDKKISDLAELIRTTPGCVTDSVVVGNEAYNRLYAKMRSVNTLLAWGHARVIENLMGKRYQMNPPPVKAISDQFAASKTVIEKALMTAGREIELVQRHKAEEDIAVAAASILARDGFVKGLAKLEKDFSVKLPKGASAAVDAAAKQFVETRGGAELGKISKLHFRTALRAQGLPEPPKTEWKRGR
;
A
#
# COMPACT_ATOMS: atom_id res chain seq x y z
N SER A 1 8.71 -4.44 -35.91
CA SER A 1 8.03 -3.68 -34.84
C SER A 1 8.30 -2.20 -35.04
N GLY A 2 7.27 -1.43 -35.47
CA GLY A 2 7.33 0.01 -35.62
C GLY A 2 7.01 0.71 -34.30
N LYS A 3 7.66 1.84 -34.01
CA LYS A 3 7.27 2.75 -32.93
C LYS A 3 6.44 3.88 -33.54
N LEU A 4 5.25 4.13 -33.01
CA LEU A 4 4.46 5.33 -33.28
C LEU A 4 4.70 6.33 -32.15
N VAL A 5 5.04 7.57 -32.50
CA VAL A 5 5.19 8.69 -31.55
C VAL A 5 4.17 9.75 -31.94
N VAL A 6 3.30 10.11 -31.00
CA VAL A 6 2.28 11.16 -31.16
C VAL A 6 2.63 12.29 -30.19
N GLN A 7 2.83 13.53 -30.75
CA GLN A 7 3.22 14.71 -29.98
C GLN A 7 2.40 15.93 -30.42
N GLY A 8 2.03 16.79 -29.47
CA GLY A 8 1.34 18.04 -29.74
C GLY A 8 0.17 18.33 -28.82
N LYS A 9 -0.44 19.51 -28.93
CA LYS A 9 -1.54 19.92 -28.06
C LYS A 9 -2.82 19.06 -28.21
N GLY A 10 -3.04 18.45 -29.38
CA GLY A 10 -4.17 17.57 -29.66
C GLY A 10 -3.87 16.09 -29.48
N THR A 11 -2.75 15.70 -28.83
CA THR A 11 -2.36 14.29 -28.67
C THR A 11 -3.42 13.47 -27.95
N GLY A 12 -4.02 14.02 -26.89
CA GLY A 12 -5.08 13.33 -26.14
C GLY A 12 -6.29 13.01 -27.00
N GLU A 13 -6.82 14.01 -27.70
CA GLU A 13 -7.97 13.85 -28.61
C GLU A 13 -7.68 12.88 -29.75
N PHE A 14 -6.50 12.99 -30.35
CA PHE A 14 -6.09 12.07 -31.43
C PHE A 14 -6.00 10.61 -30.92
N VAL A 15 -5.42 10.39 -29.74
CA VAL A 15 -5.33 9.06 -29.16
C VAL A 15 -6.71 8.51 -28.84
N GLU A 16 -7.56 9.30 -28.21
CA GLU A 16 -8.87 8.91 -27.73
C GLU A 16 -9.88 8.65 -28.86
N PHE A 17 -9.89 9.52 -29.89
CA PHE A 17 -10.93 9.48 -30.92
C PHE A 17 -10.48 8.86 -32.24
N VAL A 18 -9.18 8.72 -32.49
CA VAL A 18 -8.68 8.21 -33.77
C VAL A 18 -7.75 7.00 -33.58
N LEU A 19 -6.67 7.14 -32.78
CA LEU A 19 -5.65 6.10 -32.71
C LEU A 19 -6.21 4.82 -32.06
N GLU A 20 -6.88 4.94 -30.93
CA GLU A 20 -7.38 3.78 -30.19
C GLU A 20 -8.59 3.13 -30.87
N PRO A 21 -9.69 3.85 -31.20
CA PRO A 21 -10.87 3.21 -31.76
C PRO A 21 -10.70 2.82 -33.22
N GLU A 22 -10.08 3.66 -34.04
CA GLU A 22 -10.03 3.48 -35.49
C GLU A 22 -8.84 2.64 -35.95
N ILE A 23 -7.67 2.85 -35.32
CA ILE A 23 -6.41 2.24 -35.75
C ILE A 23 -6.06 1.01 -34.93
N LEU A 24 -6.06 1.13 -33.60
CA LEU A 24 -5.69 0.02 -32.72
C LEU A 24 -6.86 -0.92 -32.42
N LYS A 25 -8.09 -0.47 -32.65
CA LYS A 25 -9.33 -1.17 -32.27
C LYS A 25 -9.31 -1.62 -30.81
N GLN A 26 -8.66 -0.83 -29.98
CA GLN A 26 -8.51 -1.00 -28.54
C GLN A 26 -8.70 0.36 -27.92
N ALA A 27 -9.60 0.50 -26.97
CA ALA A 27 -9.73 1.74 -26.22
C ALA A 27 -9.04 1.57 -24.86
N LYS A 28 -8.00 2.37 -24.63
CA LYS A 28 -7.25 2.41 -23.36
C LYS A 28 -7.50 3.68 -22.55
N VAL A 29 -7.95 4.76 -23.21
CA VAL A 29 -8.21 6.05 -22.58
C VAL A 29 -9.71 6.32 -22.55
N GLY A 30 -10.33 6.27 -21.38
CA GLY A 30 -11.74 6.62 -21.17
C GLY A 30 -12.78 5.54 -21.47
N TYR A 31 -12.50 4.56 -22.32
CA TYR A 31 -13.41 3.47 -22.69
C TYR A 31 -13.11 2.14 -22.02
N GLU A 32 -12.13 2.11 -21.10
CA GLU A 32 -11.69 0.89 -20.42
C GLU A 32 -12.85 0.16 -19.73
N THR A 33 -13.78 0.93 -19.14
CA THR A 33 -14.95 0.37 -18.44
C THR A 33 -16.02 -0.17 -19.39
N LEU A 34 -16.10 0.34 -20.63
CA LEU A 34 -17.00 -0.19 -21.65
C LEU A 34 -16.49 -1.51 -22.23
N LEU A 35 -15.17 -1.63 -22.36
CA LEU A 35 -14.53 -2.84 -22.87
C LEU A 35 -14.32 -3.92 -21.80
N ASN A 36 -14.24 -3.51 -20.53
CA ASN A 36 -14.08 -4.43 -19.43
C ASN A 36 -15.01 -4.05 -18.26
N PRO A 37 -16.29 -4.51 -18.31
CA PRO A 37 -17.27 -4.26 -17.25
C PRO A 37 -16.82 -4.72 -15.87
N ASP A 38 -15.89 -5.68 -15.79
CA ASP A 38 -15.32 -6.16 -14.51
C ASP A 38 -14.60 -5.07 -13.73
N LEU A 39 -14.15 -4.00 -14.41
CA LEU A 39 -13.56 -2.83 -13.76
C LEU A 39 -14.57 -2.03 -12.92
N LEU A 40 -15.86 -2.20 -13.14
CA LEU A 40 -16.94 -1.55 -12.38
C LEU A 40 -17.49 -2.43 -11.25
N LEU A 41 -17.09 -3.70 -11.18
CA LEU A 41 -17.58 -4.61 -10.15
C LEU A 41 -17.20 -4.12 -8.74
N PRO A 42 -18.13 -4.26 -7.78
CA PRO A 42 -17.87 -3.91 -6.39
C PRO A 42 -16.80 -4.83 -5.81
N ARG A 43 -15.78 -4.24 -5.19
CA ARG A 43 -14.63 -4.98 -4.67
C ARG A 43 -13.92 -4.25 -3.54
N ILE A 44 -13.09 -4.99 -2.84
CA ILE A 44 -12.16 -4.47 -1.83
C ILE A 44 -10.75 -4.46 -2.44
N GLY A 45 -10.02 -3.34 -2.28
CA GLY A 45 -8.59 -3.27 -2.52
C GLY A 45 -7.84 -3.15 -1.21
N VAL A 46 -6.68 -3.80 -1.09
CA VAL A 46 -5.83 -3.75 0.12
C VAL A 46 -4.38 -3.50 -0.28
N ASP A 47 -3.71 -2.61 0.46
CA ASP A 47 -2.30 -2.31 0.27
C ASP A 47 -1.64 -1.87 1.59
N GLU A 48 -0.30 -1.78 1.61
CA GLU A 48 0.49 -1.41 2.78
C GLU A 48 1.44 -0.24 2.52
N SER A 49 1.87 0.42 3.60
CA SER A 49 2.94 1.40 3.61
C SER A 49 3.83 1.25 4.85
N GLY A 50 5.10 1.59 4.72
CA GLY A 50 6.07 1.49 5.82
C GLY A 50 6.84 0.17 5.89
N LYS A 51 6.61 -0.78 4.97
CA LYS A 51 7.34 -2.06 4.90
C LYS A 51 8.83 -1.88 4.67
N GLY A 52 9.21 -0.97 3.78
CA GLY A 52 10.59 -0.67 3.41
C GLY A 52 11.26 0.42 4.27
N ASP A 53 10.54 0.98 5.24
CA ASP A 53 11.01 2.07 6.07
C ASP A 53 11.48 1.55 7.43
N PHE A 54 12.70 1.93 7.81
CA PHE A 54 13.27 1.59 9.12
C PHE A 54 12.47 2.24 10.26
N PHE A 55 12.23 3.55 10.16
CA PHE A 55 11.44 4.30 11.11
C PHE A 55 9.94 4.23 10.80
N GLY A 56 9.13 4.48 11.82
CA GLY A 56 7.69 4.59 11.67
C GLY A 56 6.93 3.26 11.66
N PRO A 57 5.60 3.31 11.70
CA PRO A 57 4.73 2.15 11.79
C PRO A 57 4.70 1.34 10.48
N LEU A 58 4.08 0.17 10.52
CA LEU A 58 3.54 -0.50 9.35
C LEU A 58 2.04 -0.20 9.29
N CYS A 59 1.58 0.36 8.17
CA CYS A 59 0.18 0.68 7.95
C CYS A 59 -0.37 -0.19 6.84
N ILE A 60 -1.48 -0.87 7.07
CA ILE A 60 -2.23 -1.62 6.07
C ILE A 60 -3.61 -0.96 5.98
N ALA A 61 -4.08 -0.70 4.77
CA ALA A 61 -5.40 -0.14 4.54
C ALA A 61 -6.19 -0.95 3.52
N GLY A 62 -7.50 -0.88 3.65
CA GLY A 62 -8.43 -1.48 2.71
C GLY A 62 -9.54 -0.52 2.36
N VAL A 63 -10.01 -0.63 1.13
CA VAL A 63 -11.02 0.24 0.57
C VAL A 63 -12.00 -0.59 -0.24
N TYR A 64 -13.28 -0.48 0.11
CA TYR A 64 -14.36 -0.97 -0.71
C TYR A 64 -14.79 0.10 -1.71
N VAL A 65 -15.01 -0.30 -2.95
CA VAL A 65 -15.54 0.53 -4.04
C VAL A 65 -16.71 -0.15 -4.72
N ASN A 66 -17.64 0.67 -5.22
CA ASN A 66 -18.68 0.28 -6.15
C ASN A 66 -18.60 1.15 -7.42
N GLU A 67 -19.47 0.91 -8.38
CA GLU A 67 -19.48 1.62 -9.67
C GLU A 67 -19.51 3.15 -9.50
N SER A 68 -20.33 3.67 -8.58
CA SER A 68 -20.45 5.11 -8.33
C SER A 68 -19.14 5.71 -7.82
N VAL A 69 -18.50 5.06 -6.84
CA VAL A 69 -17.20 5.46 -6.30
C VAL A 69 -16.13 5.42 -7.37
N ILE A 70 -16.09 4.36 -8.18
CA ILE A 70 -15.10 4.18 -9.26
C ILE A 70 -15.21 5.33 -10.28
N LYS A 71 -16.43 5.69 -10.70
CA LYS A 71 -16.67 6.80 -11.64
C LYS A 71 -16.22 8.16 -11.07
N ILE A 72 -16.51 8.43 -9.81
CA ILE A 72 -16.06 9.65 -9.12
C ILE A 72 -14.52 9.73 -9.10
N TRP A 73 -13.86 8.64 -8.72
CA TRP A 73 -12.42 8.62 -8.54
C TRP A 73 -11.62 8.56 -9.84
N ALA A 74 -12.19 8.01 -10.91
CA ALA A 74 -11.59 8.07 -12.24
C ALA A 74 -11.36 9.51 -12.70
N GLN A 75 -12.27 10.44 -12.33
CA GLN A 75 -12.14 11.87 -12.60
C GLN A 75 -11.18 12.58 -11.64
N ALA A 76 -11.04 12.08 -10.41
CA ALA A 76 -10.17 12.66 -9.37
C ALA A 76 -8.69 12.25 -9.49
N GLY A 77 -8.32 11.40 -10.44
CA GLY A 77 -6.92 10.98 -10.68
C GLY A 77 -6.34 10.04 -9.63
N ILE A 78 -7.18 9.29 -8.90
CA ILE A 78 -6.73 8.34 -7.86
C ILE A 78 -5.90 7.18 -8.42
N ARG A 79 -5.98 6.89 -9.72
CA ARG A 79 -5.22 5.81 -10.38
C ARG A 79 -3.70 5.99 -10.33
N ASP A 80 -3.18 7.19 -10.13
CA ASP A 80 -1.74 7.49 -10.22
C ASP A 80 -1.09 7.77 -8.85
N SER A 81 -1.36 6.91 -7.85
CA SER A 81 -0.85 7.08 -6.48
C SER A 81 0.67 6.98 -6.35
N LYS A 82 1.35 6.26 -7.25
CA LYS A 82 2.82 6.08 -7.21
C LYS A 82 3.59 7.36 -7.51
N ASN A 83 3.04 8.27 -8.31
CA ASN A 83 3.68 9.52 -8.71
C ASN A 83 3.37 10.70 -7.77
N ILE A 84 2.72 10.44 -6.64
CA ILE A 84 2.41 11.49 -5.66
C ILE A 84 3.64 11.69 -4.76
N SER A 85 4.40 12.74 -4.98
CA SER A 85 5.58 13.08 -4.17
C SER A 85 5.24 13.84 -2.88
N SER A 86 4.13 14.61 -2.85
CA SER A 86 3.75 15.49 -1.75
C SER A 86 2.92 14.76 -0.69
N ASP A 87 3.39 14.78 0.56
CA ASP A 87 2.65 14.23 1.70
C ASP A 87 1.34 14.98 1.94
N LYS A 88 1.28 16.30 1.64
CA LYS A 88 0.04 17.07 1.69
C LYS A 88 -0.99 16.53 0.69
N LYS A 89 -0.59 16.31 -0.57
CA LYS A 89 -1.48 15.74 -1.59
C LYS A 89 -1.97 14.34 -1.21
N ILE A 90 -1.13 13.53 -0.57
CA ILE A 90 -1.54 12.22 -0.02
C ILE A 90 -2.63 12.41 1.03
N SER A 91 -2.48 13.37 1.95
CA SER A 91 -3.49 13.63 2.99
C SER A 91 -4.80 14.14 2.41
N ASP A 92 -4.74 15.05 1.42
CA ASP A 92 -5.93 15.58 0.75
C ASP A 92 -6.70 14.48 0.00
N LEU A 93 -6.00 13.60 -0.71
CA LEU A 93 -6.61 12.44 -1.38
C LEU A 93 -7.15 11.40 -0.38
N ALA A 94 -6.44 11.17 0.72
CA ALA A 94 -6.92 10.27 1.77
C ALA A 94 -8.22 10.76 2.40
N GLU A 95 -8.37 12.08 2.56
CA GLU A 95 -9.62 12.68 3.03
C GLU A 95 -10.74 12.51 1.99
N LEU A 96 -10.46 12.78 0.72
CA LEU A 96 -11.41 12.53 -0.37
C LEU A 96 -11.90 11.07 -0.36
N ILE A 97 -10.99 10.09 -0.20
CA ILE A 97 -11.34 8.68 -0.16
C ILE A 97 -12.29 8.38 1.01
N ARG A 98 -11.96 8.89 2.21
CA ARG A 98 -12.76 8.65 3.43
C ARG A 98 -14.14 9.29 3.38
N THR A 99 -14.26 10.41 2.68
CA THR A 99 -15.51 11.20 2.62
C THR A 99 -16.37 10.89 1.40
N THR A 100 -15.87 10.06 0.45
CA THR A 100 -16.66 9.69 -0.75
C THR A 100 -17.85 8.81 -0.36
N PRO A 101 -19.09 9.25 -0.65
CA PRO A 101 -20.29 8.46 -0.35
C PRO A 101 -20.26 7.09 -1.04
N GLY A 102 -20.61 6.03 -0.33
CA GLY A 102 -20.59 4.66 -0.84
C GLY A 102 -19.24 3.97 -0.76
N CYS A 103 -18.16 4.67 -0.41
CA CYS A 103 -16.88 4.10 -0.06
C CYS A 103 -16.89 3.60 1.39
N VAL A 104 -16.30 2.44 1.66
CA VAL A 104 -16.08 1.93 3.03
C VAL A 104 -14.60 1.65 3.19
N THR A 105 -14.02 2.16 4.27
CA THR A 105 -12.58 2.02 4.51
C THR A 105 -12.28 1.39 5.87
N ASP A 106 -11.13 0.73 5.97
CA ASP A 106 -10.54 0.29 7.22
C ASP A 106 -9.02 0.39 7.15
N SER A 107 -8.39 0.56 8.31
CA SER A 107 -6.93 0.61 8.39
C SER A 107 -6.42 0.00 9.68
N VAL A 108 -5.34 -0.77 9.57
CA VAL A 108 -4.61 -1.33 10.70
C VAL A 108 -3.24 -0.67 10.76
N VAL A 109 -2.98 0.06 11.84
CA VAL A 109 -1.69 0.70 12.12
C VAL A 109 -0.95 -0.13 13.17
N VAL A 110 0.15 -0.73 12.76
CA VAL A 110 1.03 -1.52 13.63
C VAL A 110 2.20 -0.63 14.06
N GLY A 111 2.10 -0.05 15.26
CA GLY A 111 3.16 0.78 15.84
C GLY A 111 4.44 -0.03 16.09
N ASN A 112 5.59 0.64 16.21
CA ASN A 112 6.91 0.01 16.20
C ASN A 112 7.10 -1.07 17.27
N GLU A 113 6.68 -0.85 18.49
CA GLU A 113 6.80 -1.86 19.56
C GLU A 113 5.93 -3.10 19.28
N ALA A 114 4.68 -2.89 18.79
CA ALA A 114 3.81 -3.99 18.39
C ALA A 114 4.40 -4.74 17.18
N TYR A 115 4.94 -4.00 16.20
CA TYR A 115 5.63 -4.57 15.05
C TYR A 115 6.78 -5.47 15.48
N ASN A 116 7.65 -5.00 16.37
CA ASN A 116 8.81 -5.75 16.84
C ASN A 116 8.40 -7.02 17.61
N ARG A 117 7.34 -6.94 18.44
CA ARG A 117 6.79 -8.14 19.12
C ARG A 117 6.20 -9.14 18.14
N LEU A 118 5.44 -8.68 17.13
CA LEU A 118 4.85 -9.55 16.11
C LEU A 118 5.95 -10.18 15.24
N TYR A 119 6.93 -9.39 14.81
CA TYR A 119 8.06 -9.89 14.02
C TYR A 119 8.87 -10.95 14.78
N ALA A 120 9.11 -10.76 16.07
CA ALA A 120 9.80 -11.74 16.90
C ALA A 120 9.10 -13.11 16.95
N LYS A 121 7.74 -13.10 16.88
CA LYS A 121 6.93 -14.33 16.84
C LYS A 121 6.87 -14.95 15.44
N MET A 122 6.64 -14.13 14.42
CA MET A 122 6.39 -14.58 13.04
C MET A 122 7.68 -14.80 12.25
N ARG A 123 8.77 -14.13 12.60
CA ARG A 123 10.09 -14.16 11.97
C ARG A 123 10.07 -13.94 10.45
N SER A 124 9.02 -13.31 9.94
CA SER A 124 8.82 -13.06 8.52
C SER A 124 7.95 -11.81 8.32
N VAL A 125 8.46 -10.85 7.55
CA VAL A 125 7.70 -9.68 7.12
C VAL A 125 6.47 -10.10 6.28
N ASN A 126 6.64 -11.08 5.40
CA ASN A 126 5.54 -11.57 4.55
C ASN A 126 4.40 -12.18 5.37
N THR A 127 4.72 -12.92 6.44
CA THR A 127 3.70 -13.46 7.36
C THR A 127 2.98 -12.34 8.12
N LEU A 128 3.71 -11.32 8.55
CA LEU A 128 3.14 -10.17 9.23
C LEU A 128 2.23 -9.35 8.29
N LEU A 129 2.64 -9.15 7.03
CA LEU A 129 1.82 -8.52 6.02
C LEU A 129 0.55 -9.32 5.74
N ALA A 130 0.67 -10.64 5.55
CA ALA A 130 -0.48 -11.51 5.32
C ALA A 130 -1.51 -11.42 6.47
N TRP A 131 -1.03 -11.41 7.70
CA TRP A 131 -1.88 -11.18 8.87
C TRP A 131 -2.57 -9.80 8.82
N GLY A 132 -1.81 -8.75 8.47
CA GLY A 132 -2.37 -7.40 8.39
C GLY A 132 -3.41 -7.24 7.29
N HIS A 133 -3.13 -7.77 6.08
CA HIS A 133 -4.08 -7.79 4.97
C HIS A 133 -5.35 -8.57 5.33
N ALA A 134 -5.19 -9.77 5.89
CA ALA A 134 -6.33 -10.58 6.35
C ALA A 134 -7.16 -9.81 7.40
N ARG A 135 -6.52 -9.14 8.36
CA ARG A 135 -7.23 -8.36 9.39
C ARG A 135 -8.05 -7.22 8.78
N VAL A 136 -7.50 -6.49 7.81
CA VAL A 136 -8.21 -5.40 7.13
C VAL A 136 -9.40 -5.94 6.33
N ILE A 137 -9.23 -7.07 5.62
CA ILE A 137 -10.33 -7.73 4.90
C ILE A 137 -11.44 -8.16 5.87
N GLU A 138 -11.09 -8.80 7.00
CA GLU A 138 -12.05 -9.20 8.04
C GLU A 138 -12.81 -7.99 8.59
N ASN A 139 -12.12 -6.89 8.90
CA ASN A 139 -12.74 -5.69 9.42
C ASN A 139 -13.73 -5.08 8.41
N LEU A 140 -13.35 -5.05 7.13
CA LEU A 140 -14.23 -4.58 6.06
C LEU A 140 -15.43 -5.51 5.86
N MET A 141 -15.23 -6.82 5.85
CA MET A 141 -16.33 -7.78 5.76
C MET A 141 -17.29 -7.69 6.95
N GLY A 142 -16.80 -7.36 8.14
CA GLY A 142 -17.63 -7.02 9.30
C GLY A 142 -18.50 -5.77 9.10
N LYS A 143 -18.10 -4.88 8.16
CA LYS A 143 -18.85 -3.68 7.75
C LYS A 143 -19.68 -3.91 6.47
N ARG A 144 -19.84 -5.15 6.00
CA ARG A 144 -20.52 -5.49 4.73
C ARG A 144 -21.92 -4.89 4.61
N TYR A 145 -22.62 -4.70 5.71
CA TYR A 145 -23.94 -4.04 5.75
C TYR A 145 -23.93 -2.57 5.26
N GLN A 146 -22.76 -1.93 5.20
CA GLN A 146 -22.58 -0.59 4.64
C GLN A 146 -22.25 -0.61 3.13
N MET A 147 -22.02 -1.81 2.57
CA MET A 147 -21.55 -1.98 1.18
C MET A 147 -22.73 -2.36 0.28
N ASN A 148 -23.04 -1.50 -0.68
CA ASN A 148 -24.11 -1.75 -1.64
C ASN A 148 -23.64 -1.41 -3.08
N PRO A 149 -23.61 -2.41 -4.00
CA PRO A 149 -23.83 -3.85 -3.78
C PRO A 149 -22.68 -4.50 -2.98
N PRO A 150 -22.87 -5.72 -2.43
CA PRO A 150 -21.80 -6.41 -1.71
C PRO A 150 -20.55 -6.64 -2.56
N PRO A 151 -19.32 -6.63 -1.99
CA PRO A 151 -18.11 -6.88 -2.74
C PRO A 151 -18.05 -8.33 -3.23
N VAL A 152 -17.60 -8.53 -4.47
CA VAL A 152 -17.45 -9.86 -5.09
C VAL A 152 -16.06 -10.45 -4.89
N LYS A 153 -15.03 -9.59 -4.70
CA LYS A 153 -13.64 -10.03 -4.50
C LYS A 153 -12.85 -9.01 -3.67
N ALA A 154 -11.77 -9.49 -3.05
CA ALA A 154 -10.73 -8.68 -2.44
C ALA A 154 -9.45 -8.79 -3.28
N ILE A 155 -8.81 -7.66 -3.59
CA ILE A 155 -7.59 -7.59 -4.41
C ILE A 155 -6.46 -7.06 -3.54
N SER A 156 -5.31 -7.74 -3.60
CA SER A 156 -4.07 -7.35 -2.92
C SER A 156 -2.89 -7.48 -3.87
N ASP A 157 -1.85 -6.64 -3.67
CA ASP A 157 -0.58 -6.84 -4.36
C ASP A 157 0.08 -8.16 -3.93
N GLN A 158 0.83 -8.77 -4.84
CA GLN A 158 1.53 -10.03 -4.58
C GLN A 158 2.86 -9.74 -3.89
N PHE A 159 2.90 -9.82 -2.56
CA PHE A 159 4.11 -9.68 -1.76
C PHE A 159 4.74 -11.01 -1.35
N ALA A 160 4.07 -12.14 -1.57
CA ALA A 160 4.57 -13.49 -1.30
C ALA A 160 4.40 -14.40 -2.52
N ALA A 161 5.26 -15.41 -2.65
CA ALA A 161 5.23 -16.37 -3.76
C ALA A 161 3.95 -17.25 -3.76
N SER A 162 3.20 -17.31 -2.66
CA SER A 162 2.00 -18.14 -2.52
C SER A 162 0.82 -17.35 -1.95
N LYS A 163 -0.33 -17.41 -2.62
CA LYS A 163 -1.62 -16.89 -2.15
C LYS A 163 -2.03 -17.49 -0.79
N THR A 164 -1.62 -18.72 -0.52
CA THR A 164 -2.02 -19.47 0.68
C THR A 164 -1.61 -18.80 1.98
N VAL A 165 -0.67 -17.85 1.96
CA VAL A 165 -0.21 -17.16 3.17
C VAL A 165 -1.30 -16.21 3.70
N ILE A 166 -1.97 -15.44 2.83
CA ILE A 166 -3.10 -14.60 3.24
C ILE A 166 -4.33 -15.46 3.52
N GLU A 167 -4.64 -16.41 2.64
CA GLU A 167 -5.79 -17.30 2.80
C GLU A 167 -5.80 -18.04 4.16
N LYS A 168 -4.62 -18.50 4.61
CA LYS A 168 -4.46 -19.12 5.93
C LYS A 168 -4.65 -18.14 7.09
N ALA A 169 -4.38 -16.86 6.86
CA ALA A 169 -4.56 -15.81 7.87
C ALA A 169 -6.01 -15.29 7.94
N LEU A 170 -6.83 -15.53 6.89
CA LEU A 170 -8.24 -15.16 6.87
C LEU A 170 -9.04 -15.98 7.88
N MET A 171 -9.92 -15.28 8.59
CA MET A 171 -10.89 -15.85 9.55
C MET A 171 -12.23 -16.08 8.84
N THR A 172 -13.31 -16.16 9.60
CA THR A 172 -14.64 -16.57 9.10
C THR A 172 -15.19 -15.64 8.03
N ALA A 173 -15.20 -14.32 8.27
CA ALA A 173 -15.81 -13.37 7.35
C ALA A 173 -14.98 -13.17 6.08
N GLY A 174 -13.65 -13.12 6.21
CA GLY A 174 -12.76 -12.96 5.05
C GLY A 174 -12.70 -14.17 4.13
N ARG A 175 -13.11 -15.35 4.59
CA ARG A 175 -13.22 -16.55 3.75
C ARG A 175 -14.48 -16.58 2.87
N GLU A 176 -15.43 -15.69 3.13
CA GLU A 176 -16.64 -15.55 2.30
C GLU A 176 -16.42 -14.75 1.02
N ILE A 177 -15.23 -14.16 0.84
CA ILE A 177 -14.89 -13.35 -0.33
C ILE A 177 -13.73 -13.98 -1.12
N GLU A 178 -13.82 -13.92 -2.45
CA GLU A 178 -12.71 -14.36 -3.31
C GLU A 178 -11.49 -13.47 -3.11
N LEU A 179 -10.33 -14.06 -2.78
CA LEU A 179 -9.05 -13.34 -2.71
C LEU A 179 -8.29 -13.43 -4.02
N VAL A 180 -8.02 -12.29 -4.64
CA VAL A 180 -7.22 -12.16 -5.85
C VAL A 180 -5.90 -11.48 -5.51
N GLN A 181 -4.78 -12.20 -5.71
CA GLN A 181 -3.44 -11.62 -5.64
C GLN A 181 -2.84 -11.51 -7.03
N ARG A 182 -2.36 -10.34 -7.39
CA ARG A 182 -1.73 -10.11 -8.69
C ARG A 182 -0.56 -9.12 -8.58
N HIS A 183 0.38 -9.25 -9.49
CA HIS A 183 1.42 -8.25 -9.68
C HIS A 183 0.82 -6.95 -10.18
N LYS A 184 1.37 -5.82 -9.75
CA LYS A 184 0.90 -4.48 -10.10
C LYS A 184 -0.59 -4.27 -9.77
N ALA A 185 -0.99 -4.78 -8.60
CA ALA A 185 -2.39 -4.64 -8.18
C ALA A 185 -2.80 -3.17 -8.00
N GLU A 186 -1.84 -2.25 -7.83
CA GLU A 186 -2.06 -0.81 -7.75
C GLU A 186 -2.63 -0.17 -9.04
N GLU A 187 -2.65 -0.89 -10.15
CA GLU A 187 -3.42 -0.50 -11.35
C GLU A 187 -4.94 -0.56 -11.10
N ASP A 188 -5.37 -1.32 -10.10
CA ASP A 188 -6.75 -1.32 -9.63
C ASP A 188 -7.04 -0.10 -8.74
N ILE A 189 -8.13 0.62 -9.03
CA ILE A 189 -8.47 1.86 -8.33
C ILE A 189 -8.73 1.65 -6.82
N ALA A 190 -9.26 0.49 -6.42
CA ALA A 190 -9.48 0.18 -5.01
C ALA A 190 -8.15 -0.05 -4.28
N VAL A 191 -7.18 -0.72 -4.92
CA VAL A 191 -5.83 -0.94 -4.37
C VAL A 191 -5.06 0.37 -4.36
N ALA A 192 -5.15 1.19 -5.43
CA ALA A 192 -4.54 2.52 -5.47
C ALA A 192 -5.05 3.42 -4.34
N ALA A 193 -6.35 3.41 -4.06
CA ALA A 193 -6.93 4.14 -2.94
C ALA A 193 -6.46 3.59 -1.59
N ALA A 194 -6.35 2.27 -1.44
CA ALA A 194 -5.80 1.64 -0.24
C ALA A 194 -4.33 2.04 -0.01
N SER A 195 -3.52 2.10 -1.08
CA SER A 195 -2.13 2.59 -1.03
C SER A 195 -2.04 4.02 -0.50
N ILE A 196 -2.92 4.93 -0.97
CA ILE A 196 -2.99 6.30 -0.48
C ILE A 196 -3.33 6.34 1.02
N LEU A 197 -4.33 5.58 1.47
CA LEU A 197 -4.71 5.54 2.88
C LEU A 197 -3.60 4.95 3.77
N ALA A 198 -2.96 3.87 3.33
CA ALA A 198 -1.84 3.27 4.04
C ALA A 198 -0.67 4.25 4.17
N ARG A 199 -0.35 4.98 3.10
CA ARG A 199 0.70 6.00 3.09
C ARG A 199 0.36 7.20 3.97
N ASP A 200 -0.89 7.68 3.95
CA ASP A 200 -1.35 8.74 4.86
C ASP A 200 -1.19 8.33 6.33
N GLY A 201 -1.58 7.09 6.66
CA GLY A 201 -1.38 6.53 8.00
C GLY A 201 0.09 6.45 8.40
N PHE A 202 0.96 6.00 7.49
CA PHE A 202 2.40 5.95 7.72
C PHE A 202 3.00 7.34 7.95
N VAL A 203 2.70 8.31 7.10
CA VAL A 203 3.21 9.69 7.20
C VAL A 203 2.77 10.34 8.51
N LYS A 204 1.49 10.19 8.89
CA LYS A 204 0.97 10.71 10.16
C LYS A 204 1.62 10.03 11.36
N GLY A 205 1.82 8.71 11.29
CA GLY A 205 2.49 7.95 12.34
C GLY A 205 3.95 8.33 12.51
N LEU A 206 4.67 8.56 11.40
CA LEU A 206 6.05 9.02 11.41
C LEU A 206 6.16 10.43 12.01
N ALA A 207 5.30 11.37 11.57
CA ALA A 207 5.26 12.74 12.10
C ALA A 207 4.93 12.77 13.61
N LYS A 208 4.05 11.87 14.07
CA LYS A 208 3.78 11.72 15.50
C LYS A 208 5.03 11.31 16.28
N LEU A 209 5.78 10.32 15.78
CA LEU A 209 7.02 9.89 16.41
C LEU A 209 8.08 11.01 16.42
N GLU A 210 8.22 11.75 15.31
CA GLU A 210 9.12 12.91 15.25
C GLU A 210 8.80 13.95 16.34
N LYS A 211 7.50 14.21 16.54
CA LYS A 211 7.03 15.13 17.58
C LYS A 211 7.26 14.57 18.99
N ASP A 212 6.87 13.32 19.25
CA ASP A 212 6.92 12.68 20.57
C ASP A 212 8.37 12.55 21.07
N PHE A 213 9.32 12.28 20.17
CA PHE A 213 10.74 12.11 20.50
C PHE A 213 11.59 13.35 20.20
N SER A 214 11.01 14.41 19.62
CA SER A 214 11.73 15.65 19.21
C SER A 214 12.93 15.37 18.31
N VAL A 215 12.74 14.50 17.30
CA VAL A 215 13.78 14.05 16.34
C VAL A 215 13.27 14.11 14.92
N LYS A 216 14.18 14.12 13.94
CA LYS A 216 13.86 13.94 12.53
C LYS A 216 14.09 12.49 12.12
N LEU A 217 13.11 11.90 11.47
CA LEU A 217 13.09 10.49 11.08
C LEU A 217 12.97 10.36 9.55
N PRO A 218 14.09 10.24 8.83
CA PRO A 218 14.04 10.10 7.37
C PRO A 218 13.39 8.77 6.97
N LYS A 219 12.66 8.80 5.84
CA LYS A 219 11.99 7.64 5.26
C LYS A 219 12.98 6.69 4.59
N GLY A 220 12.61 5.42 4.46
CA GLY A 220 13.40 4.39 3.78
C GLY A 220 14.43 3.73 4.69
N ALA A 221 15.57 3.31 4.08
CA ALA A 221 16.68 2.62 4.76
C ALA A 221 18.05 3.02 4.15
N SER A 222 18.23 4.33 3.92
CA SER A 222 19.43 4.93 3.31
C SER A 222 20.49 5.28 4.36
N ALA A 223 21.65 5.78 3.89
CA ALA A 223 22.69 6.29 4.78
C ALA A 223 22.22 7.42 5.72
N ALA A 224 21.27 8.26 5.26
CA ALA A 224 20.65 9.28 6.12
C ALA A 224 19.83 8.66 7.26
N VAL A 225 19.20 7.52 7.02
CA VAL A 225 18.47 6.74 8.04
C VAL A 225 19.45 6.13 9.03
N ASP A 226 20.58 5.59 8.56
CA ASP A 226 21.64 5.04 9.45
C ASP A 226 22.22 6.13 10.36
N ALA A 227 22.49 7.32 9.82
CA ALA A 227 22.99 8.46 10.60
C ALA A 227 22.00 8.91 11.66
N ALA A 228 20.70 9.04 11.30
CA ALA A 228 19.65 9.42 12.23
C ALA A 228 19.46 8.35 13.34
N ALA A 229 19.52 7.07 12.98
CA ALA A 229 19.45 5.97 13.94
C ALA A 229 20.61 5.98 14.94
N LYS A 230 21.83 6.22 14.46
CA LYS A 230 23.03 6.32 15.30
C LYS A 230 22.90 7.51 16.26
N GLN A 231 22.55 8.69 15.76
CA GLN A 231 22.32 9.87 16.58
C GLN A 231 21.26 9.63 17.67
N PHE A 232 20.17 8.93 17.31
CA PHE A 232 19.13 8.59 18.28
C PHE A 232 19.66 7.68 19.40
N VAL A 233 20.42 6.65 19.05
CA VAL A 233 21.02 5.73 20.02
C VAL A 233 22.03 6.46 20.93
N GLU A 234 22.83 7.35 20.38
CA GLU A 234 23.80 8.18 21.16
C GLU A 234 23.07 9.10 22.15
N THR A 235 21.90 9.62 21.83
CA THR A 235 21.17 10.58 22.65
C THR A 235 20.16 9.95 23.60
N ARG A 236 19.55 8.81 23.24
CA ARG A 236 18.43 8.20 23.97
C ARG A 236 18.73 6.76 24.45
N GLY A 237 19.81 6.16 23.95
CA GLY A 237 20.15 4.76 24.23
C GLY A 237 19.51 3.75 23.30
N GLY A 238 20.19 2.61 23.13
CA GLY A 238 19.73 1.53 22.22
C GLY A 238 18.40 0.90 22.60
N ALA A 239 18.05 0.88 23.90
CA ALA A 239 16.79 0.33 24.39
C ALA A 239 15.55 1.09 23.86
N GLU A 240 15.68 2.41 23.63
CA GLU A 240 14.59 3.25 23.11
C GLU A 240 14.36 3.10 21.59
N LEU A 241 15.36 2.57 20.86
CA LEU A 241 15.31 2.47 19.39
C LEU A 241 14.08 1.70 18.91
N GLY A 242 13.67 0.67 19.62
CA GLY A 242 12.50 -0.14 19.27
C GLY A 242 11.16 0.60 19.33
N LYS A 243 11.08 1.76 19.98
CA LYS A 243 9.89 2.59 20.06
C LYS A 243 9.62 3.35 18.76
N ILE A 244 10.68 3.63 17.98
CA ILE A 244 10.60 4.43 16.75
C ILE A 244 10.95 3.66 15.48
N SER A 245 11.49 2.44 15.61
CA SER A 245 12.04 1.70 14.46
C SER A 245 11.68 0.21 14.46
N LYS A 246 11.88 -0.41 13.30
CA LYS A 246 11.70 -1.85 13.04
C LYS A 246 13.05 -2.55 13.21
N LEU A 247 13.25 -3.23 14.35
CA LEU A 247 14.55 -3.78 14.78
C LEU A 247 15.10 -4.92 13.90
N HIS A 248 14.33 -5.47 12.99
CA HIS A 248 14.82 -6.50 12.06
C HIS A 248 15.69 -5.94 10.91
N PHE A 249 15.69 -4.62 10.71
CA PHE A 249 16.58 -3.98 9.75
C PHE A 249 18.04 -4.00 10.25
N ARG A 250 18.98 -4.20 9.32
CA ARG A 250 20.42 -4.12 9.64
C ARG A 250 20.84 -2.77 10.21
N THR A 251 20.13 -1.71 9.85
CA THR A 251 20.25 -0.36 10.44
C THR A 251 20.22 -0.40 11.97
N ALA A 252 19.39 -1.25 12.58
CA ALA A 252 19.32 -1.36 14.03
C ALA A 252 20.65 -1.85 14.65
N LEU A 253 21.33 -2.78 13.97
CA LEU A 253 22.63 -3.29 14.40
C LEU A 253 23.72 -2.22 14.21
N ARG A 254 23.74 -1.57 13.02
CA ARG A 254 24.73 -0.50 12.73
C ARG A 254 24.62 0.65 13.72
N ALA A 255 23.40 1.08 14.02
CA ALA A 255 23.16 2.17 14.95
C ALA A 255 23.67 1.89 16.37
N GLN A 256 23.67 0.62 16.78
CA GLN A 256 24.13 0.16 18.10
C GLN A 256 25.59 -0.30 18.10
N GLY A 257 26.31 -0.21 16.98
CA GLY A 257 27.68 -0.70 16.84
C GLY A 257 27.82 -2.22 16.97
N LEU A 258 26.73 -2.96 16.70
CA LEU A 258 26.70 -4.41 16.75
C LEU A 258 27.10 -5.03 15.39
N PRO A 259 27.73 -6.23 15.39
CA PRO A 259 28.14 -6.88 14.17
C PRO A 259 26.92 -7.27 13.31
N GLU A 260 27.01 -6.98 12.00
CA GLU A 260 25.99 -7.42 11.05
C GLU A 260 26.18 -8.89 10.68
N PRO A 261 25.10 -9.67 10.49
CA PRO A 261 25.20 -11.02 9.94
C PRO A 261 25.77 -10.96 8.52
N PRO A 262 26.54 -11.98 8.07
CA PRO A 262 27.08 -12.01 6.74
C PRO A 262 25.97 -11.85 5.69
N LYS A 263 26.28 -11.16 4.58
CA LYS A 263 25.34 -11.05 3.46
C LYS A 263 25.10 -12.48 2.93
N THR A 264 23.87 -12.95 3.03
CA THR A 264 23.48 -14.20 2.35
C THR A 264 23.62 -13.95 0.85
N GLU A 265 24.56 -14.65 0.21
CA GLU A 265 24.67 -14.65 -1.26
C GLU A 265 23.37 -15.19 -1.82
N TRP A 266 22.62 -14.35 -2.53
CA TRP A 266 21.49 -14.81 -3.33
C TRP A 266 22.04 -15.68 -4.45
N LYS A 267 22.02 -17.00 -4.29
CA LYS A 267 22.21 -17.91 -5.42
C LYS A 267 21.07 -17.62 -6.40
N ARG A 268 21.40 -16.91 -7.49
CA ARG A 268 20.52 -16.84 -8.65
C ARG A 268 20.29 -18.30 -9.07
N GLY A 269 19.07 -18.80 -8.82
CA GLY A 269 18.66 -20.09 -9.37
C GLY A 269 18.81 -20.01 -10.89
N ARG A 270 19.51 -20.99 -11.43
CA ARG A 270 19.63 -21.23 -12.86
C ARG A 270 18.30 -21.65 -13.44
#